data_1dc7a4c17f8500e9bb0187638f2e2551
#
_entry.id   1dc7a4c17f8500e9bb0187638f2e2551
#
_cell.length_a   1.000
_cell.length_b   1.000
_cell.length_c   1.000
_cell.angle_alpha   90.00
_cell.angle_beta   90.00
_cell.angle_gamma   90.00
#
_symmetry.space_group_name_H-M   'P 1'
#
loop_
_entity.id
_entity.type
_entity.pdbx_description
1 polymer ?
#
loop_
_entity_poly.entity_id
_entity_poly.type
_entity_poly.pdbx_seq_one_letter_code
_entity_poly.pdbx_strand_id
1 'polypeptide(L)'
;MKKIVILISLILVFALIVFNYNKTQKKDIQISFYSWENSFEEQNINEKLYIKVLDVNFSTKLELLKTNIKATPKNFIPVIYITNETMKNVDYSLVSKAILETLKNYKFDEIQIDCDWSLSTRSNYFNLLEDLKEKLNKTISATIRLHQIKYYTKTGIPPVDYGVLMYYNMSNIGDFNTKNSILDNEIAKKYHYNFDVYPLKLKLALPLYSQAIQFREEKAISLFEGVEEKDFNNDFEKLENNRYKVLNSHYFKGRYIYKDDIFRLENSNEQDIKIALKDFLDLSKNRYDEVIFYTLKYKNKYDLNNLIKGNL
;
A
#
# COMPACT_ATOMS: atom_id res chain seq x y z
N MET A 1 25.26 17.97 53.81
CA MET A 1 25.53 16.75 53.02
C MET A 1 24.29 15.83 52.94
N LYS A 2 23.68 15.33 54.03
CA LYS A 2 22.51 14.40 53.97
C LYS A 2 21.30 14.93 53.16
N LYS A 3 20.94 16.21 53.25
CA LYS A 3 19.82 16.78 52.44
C LYS A 3 20.07 16.81 50.94
N ILE A 4 21.32 17.03 50.52
CA ILE A 4 21.72 17.03 49.11
C ILE A 4 21.66 15.60 48.52
N VAL A 5 22.12 14.60 49.29
CA VAL A 5 22.06 13.19 48.89
C VAL A 5 20.60 12.71 48.70
N ILE A 6 19.70 13.13 49.60
CA ILE A 6 18.26 12.83 49.51
C ILE A 6 17.64 13.47 48.25
N LEU A 7 17.99 14.72 47.96
CA LEU A 7 17.48 15.42 46.77
C LEU A 7 17.95 14.74 45.47
N ILE A 8 19.22 14.33 45.38
CA ILE A 8 19.77 13.63 44.24
C ILE A 8 19.09 12.27 44.05
N SER A 9 18.85 11.51 45.13
CA SER A 9 18.15 10.24 45.06
C SER A 9 16.71 10.36 44.58
N LEU A 10 15.99 11.42 45.01
CA LEU A 10 14.62 11.70 44.52
C LEU A 10 14.59 12.07 43.04
N ILE A 11 15.56 12.83 42.54
CA ILE A 11 15.69 13.18 41.12
C ILE A 11 15.97 11.92 40.28
N LEU A 12 16.85 11.03 40.75
CA LEU A 12 17.14 9.78 40.08
C LEU A 12 15.94 8.85 40.04
N VAL A 13 15.18 8.72 41.14
CA VAL A 13 13.95 7.94 41.18
C VAL A 13 12.90 8.52 40.24
N PHE A 14 12.72 9.85 40.22
CA PHE A 14 11.81 10.53 39.31
C PHE A 14 12.22 10.32 37.84
N ALA A 15 13.51 10.46 37.53
CA ALA A 15 14.04 10.20 36.21
C ALA A 15 13.82 8.74 35.76
N LEU A 16 13.99 7.78 36.68
CA LEU A 16 13.71 6.35 36.43
C LEU A 16 12.20 6.10 36.22
N ILE A 17 11.34 6.77 36.99
CA ILE A 17 9.87 6.67 36.81
C ILE A 17 9.46 7.25 35.46
N VAL A 18 9.97 8.43 35.10
CA VAL A 18 9.70 9.06 33.79
C VAL A 18 10.26 8.21 32.65
N PHE A 19 11.45 7.66 32.79
CA PHE A 19 12.06 6.77 31.81
C PHE A 19 11.25 5.47 31.64
N ASN A 20 10.82 4.85 32.74
CA ASN A 20 9.96 3.65 32.69
C ASN A 20 8.56 4.00 32.18
N TYR A 21 7.97 5.13 32.54
CA TYR A 21 6.68 5.59 32.01
C TYR A 21 6.74 5.81 30.50
N ASN A 22 7.81 6.42 29.99
CA ASN A 22 8.01 6.59 28.54
C ASN A 22 8.31 5.25 27.84
N LYS A 23 8.94 4.30 28.52
CA LYS A 23 9.24 2.97 28.00
C LYS A 23 7.98 2.06 27.97
N THR A 24 6.99 2.30 28.82
CA THR A 24 5.72 1.53 28.87
C THR A 24 4.67 2.01 27.89
N GLN A 25 4.86 3.17 27.25
CA GLN A 25 4.01 3.66 26.16
C GLN A 25 4.48 3.09 24.80
N LYS A 26 4.72 1.76 24.71
CA LYS A 26 4.76 1.12 23.39
C LYS A 26 3.36 1.25 22.80
N LYS A 27 3.19 2.18 21.86
CA LYS A 27 1.95 2.32 21.13
C LYS A 27 1.74 1.05 20.30
N ASP A 28 0.65 0.34 20.57
CA ASP A 28 0.28 -0.80 19.73
C ASP A 28 -0.08 -0.26 18.33
N ILE A 29 0.68 -0.70 17.33
CA ILE A 29 0.35 -0.40 15.92
C ILE A 29 -0.76 -1.34 15.49
N GLN A 30 -1.87 -0.79 15.04
CA GLN A 30 -2.98 -1.54 14.48
C GLN A 30 -2.57 -2.17 13.15
N ILE A 31 -2.87 -3.46 12.98
CA ILE A 31 -2.72 -4.18 11.71
C ILE A 31 -4.05 -4.19 10.98
N SER A 32 -4.02 -3.81 9.72
CA SER A 32 -5.16 -3.83 8.80
C SER A 32 -4.74 -4.45 7.46
N PHE A 33 -5.69 -4.80 6.61
CA PHE A 33 -5.38 -5.41 5.31
C PHE A 33 -6.18 -4.79 4.18
N TYR A 34 -5.56 -4.75 2.99
CA TYR A 34 -6.27 -4.59 1.74
C TYR A 34 -6.79 -5.93 1.23
N SER A 35 -7.99 -5.92 0.64
CA SER A 35 -8.49 -6.99 -0.24
C SER A 35 -8.75 -6.40 -1.62
N TRP A 36 -8.07 -6.95 -2.63
CA TRP A 36 -8.09 -6.43 -4.01
C TRP A 36 -8.66 -7.43 -5.02
N GLU A 37 -9.27 -8.51 -4.51
CA GLU A 37 -9.86 -9.55 -5.33
C GLU A 37 -11.18 -9.07 -5.99
N ASN A 38 -11.60 -9.76 -7.07
CA ASN A 38 -12.86 -9.46 -7.74
C ASN A 38 -14.09 -10.03 -7.01
N SER A 39 -13.87 -10.85 -5.98
CA SER A 39 -14.90 -11.36 -5.06
C SER A 39 -14.37 -11.41 -3.64
N PHE A 40 -15.26 -11.19 -2.66
CA PHE A 40 -14.95 -11.25 -1.24
C PHE A 40 -16.01 -12.08 -0.51
N GLU A 41 -15.56 -13.10 0.24
CA GLU A 41 -16.45 -14.07 0.92
C GLU A 41 -16.13 -14.28 2.42
N GLU A 42 -14.98 -13.82 2.91
CA GLU A 42 -14.51 -14.12 4.26
C GLU A 42 -15.37 -13.42 5.33
N GLN A 43 -15.92 -14.21 6.28
CA GLN A 43 -16.85 -13.69 7.30
C GLN A 43 -16.23 -13.45 8.68
N ASN A 44 -15.14 -14.14 9.03
CA ASN A 44 -14.59 -14.18 10.39
C ASN A 44 -13.22 -13.49 10.51
N ILE A 45 -13.09 -12.30 9.94
CA ILE A 45 -11.89 -11.49 10.06
C ILE A 45 -12.17 -10.39 11.10
N ASN A 46 -11.35 -10.37 12.17
CA ASN A 46 -11.46 -9.35 13.23
C ASN A 46 -10.71 -8.08 12.89
N GLU A 47 -9.73 -8.17 12.00
CA GLU A 47 -8.92 -7.06 11.55
C GLU A 47 -9.75 -6.09 10.70
N LYS A 48 -9.32 -4.86 10.65
CA LYS A 48 -9.90 -3.84 9.79
C LYS A 48 -9.51 -4.10 8.34
N LEU A 49 -10.49 -4.07 7.44
CA LEU A 49 -10.31 -4.38 6.04
C LEU A 49 -10.63 -3.18 5.14
N TYR A 50 -9.70 -2.90 4.22
CA TYR A 50 -9.88 -2.00 3.10
C TYR A 50 -10.18 -2.84 1.85
N ILE A 51 -11.46 -2.90 1.46
CA ILE A 51 -11.90 -3.79 0.38
C ILE A 51 -12.24 -2.98 -0.86
N LYS A 52 -11.57 -3.27 -1.96
CA LYS A 52 -11.92 -2.68 -3.25
C LYS A 52 -13.33 -3.12 -3.63
N VAL A 53 -14.25 -2.17 -3.77
CA VAL A 53 -15.65 -2.42 -4.13
C VAL A 53 -15.98 -2.01 -5.56
N LEU A 54 -15.15 -1.12 -6.13
CA LEU A 54 -15.37 -0.57 -7.46
C LEU A 54 -14.05 -0.22 -8.13
N ASP A 55 -13.88 -0.63 -9.38
CA ASP A 55 -12.91 -0.07 -10.32
C ASP A 55 -13.65 0.89 -11.27
N VAL A 56 -13.12 2.11 -11.41
CA VAL A 56 -13.62 3.14 -12.32
C VAL A 56 -12.57 3.37 -13.39
N ASN A 57 -12.82 2.81 -14.57
CA ASN A 57 -11.89 2.82 -15.68
C ASN A 57 -12.47 3.62 -16.85
N PHE A 58 -11.61 4.10 -17.72
CA PHE A 58 -11.96 4.70 -19.00
C PHE A 58 -11.08 4.13 -20.10
N SER A 59 -11.71 3.60 -21.14
CA SER A 59 -11.04 3.24 -22.38
C SER A 59 -11.60 4.09 -23.54
N THR A 60 -12.71 3.69 -24.11
CA THR A 60 -13.52 4.48 -25.04
C THR A 60 -14.79 5.04 -24.38
N LYS A 61 -15.16 4.50 -23.23
CA LYS A 61 -16.29 4.89 -22.40
C LYS A 61 -15.94 4.65 -20.92
N LEU A 62 -16.77 5.20 -20.02
CA LEU A 62 -16.67 4.92 -18.59
C LEU A 62 -17.07 3.46 -18.32
N GLU A 63 -16.18 2.72 -17.66
CA GLU A 63 -16.36 1.31 -17.29
C GLU A 63 -16.34 1.17 -15.78
N LEU A 64 -17.32 0.47 -15.24
CA LEU A 64 -17.50 0.25 -13.81
C LEU A 64 -17.44 -1.26 -13.52
N LEU A 65 -16.41 -1.71 -12.81
CA LEU A 65 -16.25 -3.10 -12.41
C LEU A 65 -16.45 -3.22 -10.90
N LYS A 66 -17.56 -3.82 -10.50
CA LYS A 66 -17.92 -4.01 -9.08
C LYS A 66 -17.36 -5.32 -8.56
N THR A 67 -16.80 -5.28 -7.38
CA THR A 67 -16.42 -6.50 -6.64
C THR A 67 -17.68 -7.22 -6.14
N ASN A 68 -17.72 -8.54 -6.31
CA ASN A 68 -18.78 -9.37 -5.76
C ASN A 68 -18.55 -9.63 -4.27
N ILE A 69 -19.19 -8.84 -3.41
CA ILE A 69 -19.10 -8.99 -1.95
C ILE A 69 -20.27 -9.84 -1.45
N LYS A 70 -20.00 -11.08 -1.06
CA LYS A 70 -21.01 -12.01 -0.53
C LYS A 70 -21.31 -11.78 0.94
N ALA A 71 -20.33 -11.27 1.70
CA ALA A 71 -20.50 -10.91 3.11
C ALA A 71 -19.66 -9.66 3.44
N THR A 72 -20.27 -8.68 4.09
CA THR A 72 -19.58 -7.46 4.53
C THR A 72 -19.02 -7.66 5.94
N PRO A 73 -17.69 -7.52 6.16
CA PRO A 73 -17.09 -7.62 7.49
C PRO A 73 -17.54 -6.50 8.43
N LYS A 74 -17.38 -6.69 9.75
CA LYS A 74 -17.71 -5.66 10.74
C LYS A 74 -16.88 -4.38 10.58
N ASN A 75 -15.58 -4.53 10.35
CA ASN A 75 -14.62 -3.43 10.22
C ASN A 75 -14.26 -3.24 8.74
N PHE A 76 -15.20 -2.70 7.98
CA PHE A 76 -15.11 -2.58 6.54
C PHE A 76 -14.97 -1.13 6.09
N ILE A 77 -13.97 -0.89 5.25
CA ILE A 77 -13.78 0.37 4.54
C ILE A 77 -13.84 0.08 3.04
N PRO A 78 -14.86 0.57 2.33
CA PRO A 78 -14.92 0.44 0.89
C PRO A 78 -13.81 1.27 0.23
N VAL A 79 -13.09 0.66 -0.71
CA VAL A 79 -12.07 1.31 -1.53
C VAL A 79 -12.60 1.44 -2.96
N ILE A 80 -12.48 2.64 -3.51
CA ILE A 80 -12.79 2.94 -4.90
C ILE A 80 -11.48 3.17 -5.63
N TYR A 81 -11.16 2.30 -6.57
CA TYR A 81 -10.02 2.50 -7.45
C TYR A 81 -10.42 3.28 -8.71
N ILE A 82 -9.66 4.31 -9.04
CA ILE A 82 -9.94 5.19 -10.19
C ILE A 82 -8.65 5.34 -10.99
N THR A 83 -8.67 4.99 -12.26
CA THR A 83 -7.50 5.19 -13.12
C THR A 83 -7.25 6.68 -13.39
N ASN A 84 -5.99 7.07 -13.53
CA ASN A 84 -5.63 8.44 -13.90
C ASN A 84 -6.24 8.82 -15.27
N GLU A 85 -6.38 7.86 -16.19
CA GLU A 85 -7.03 8.06 -17.49
C GLU A 85 -8.52 8.40 -17.34
N THR A 86 -9.21 7.83 -16.35
CA THR A 86 -10.58 8.23 -16.00
C THR A 86 -10.62 9.71 -15.59
N MET A 87 -9.75 10.13 -14.69
CA MET A 87 -9.70 11.52 -14.23
C MET A 87 -9.27 12.50 -15.33
N LYS A 88 -8.66 12.04 -16.38
CA LYS A 88 -8.27 12.84 -17.54
C LYS A 88 -9.44 13.06 -18.52
N ASN A 89 -10.31 12.06 -18.69
CA ASN A 89 -11.30 12.04 -19.78
C ASN A 89 -12.75 12.15 -19.30
N VAL A 90 -13.03 11.97 -18.01
CA VAL A 90 -14.39 11.96 -17.45
C VAL A 90 -14.52 13.06 -16.41
N ASP A 91 -15.57 13.85 -16.51
CA ASP A 91 -15.89 14.87 -15.50
C ASP A 91 -16.14 14.24 -14.13
N TYR A 92 -15.60 14.84 -13.08
CA TYR A 92 -15.67 14.33 -11.71
C TYR A 92 -17.12 14.06 -11.24
N SER A 93 -18.08 14.84 -11.70
CA SER A 93 -19.50 14.70 -11.28
C SER A 93 -20.12 13.38 -11.75
N LEU A 94 -19.73 12.88 -12.93
CA LEU A 94 -20.15 11.58 -13.44
C LEU A 94 -19.52 10.44 -12.65
N VAL A 95 -18.22 10.59 -12.31
CA VAL A 95 -17.50 9.62 -11.46
C VAL A 95 -18.12 9.59 -10.06
N SER A 96 -18.36 10.75 -9.46
CA SER A 96 -19.02 10.87 -8.16
C SER A 96 -20.38 10.17 -8.15
N LYS A 97 -21.22 10.41 -9.15
CA LYS A 97 -22.54 9.77 -9.27
C LYS A 97 -22.42 8.24 -9.29
N ALA A 98 -21.46 7.69 -10.05
CA ALA A 98 -21.24 6.25 -10.13
C ALA A 98 -20.78 5.66 -8.80
N ILE A 99 -19.88 6.36 -8.09
CA ILE A 99 -19.40 5.99 -6.75
C ILE A 99 -20.57 5.98 -5.76
N LEU A 100 -21.31 7.07 -5.67
CA LEU A 100 -22.44 7.20 -4.73
C LEU A 100 -23.50 6.12 -4.97
N GLU A 101 -23.81 5.80 -6.24
CA GLU A 101 -24.74 4.73 -6.57
C GLU A 101 -24.23 3.35 -6.12
N THR A 102 -22.94 3.10 -6.24
CA THR A 102 -22.34 1.84 -5.79
C THR A 102 -22.37 1.74 -4.26
N LEU A 103 -22.06 2.84 -3.57
CA LEU A 103 -21.97 2.89 -2.11
C LEU A 103 -23.31 2.74 -1.38
N LYS A 104 -24.45 2.98 -2.04
CA LYS A 104 -25.79 2.76 -1.46
C LYS A 104 -26.01 1.35 -0.91
N ASN A 105 -25.27 0.37 -1.44
CA ASN A 105 -25.38 -1.03 -1.05
C ASN A 105 -24.58 -1.39 0.21
N TYR A 106 -23.82 -0.46 0.78
CA TYR A 106 -22.90 -0.71 1.89
C TYR A 106 -23.21 0.18 3.09
N LYS A 107 -22.95 -0.36 4.30
CA LYS A 107 -22.90 0.43 5.54
C LYS A 107 -21.43 0.68 5.87
N PHE A 108 -21.04 1.93 6.01
CA PHE A 108 -19.66 2.33 6.29
C PHE A 108 -19.62 3.69 6.98
N ASP A 109 -18.55 3.99 7.69
CA ASP A 109 -18.28 5.29 8.30
C ASP A 109 -17.11 6.01 7.63
N GLU A 110 -16.37 5.30 6.79
CA GLU A 110 -15.21 5.78 6.07
C GLU A 110 -15.16 5.16 4.68
N ILE A 111 -14.68 5.93 3.69
CA ILE A 111 -14.30 5.43 2.36
C ILE A 111 -12.86 5.79 2.03
N GLN A 112 -12.24 5.01 1.16
CA GLN A 112 -10.95 5.34 0.59
C GLN A 112 -11.04 5.49 -0.93
N ILE A 113 -10.41 6.55 -1.45
CA ILE A 113 -10.27 6.76 -2.89
C ILE A 113 -8.81 6.48 -3.27
N ASP A 114 -8.63 5.51 -4.14
CA ASP A 114 -7.32 5.14 -4.69
C ASP A 114 -7.20 5.65 -6.13
N CYS A 115 -6.36 6.65 -6.32
CA CYS A 115 -6.08 7.23 -7.63
C CYS A 115 -4.66 7.76 -7.69
N ASP A 116 -3.88 7.29 -8.65
CA ASP A 116 -2.55 7.82 -8.94
C ASP A 116 -2.68 9.11 -9.81
N TRP A 117 -3.17 10.20 -9.21
CA TRP A 117 -3.37 11.46 -9.94
C TRP A 117 -2.05 12.10 -10.40
N SER A 118 -2.12 12.79 -11.52
CA SER A 118 -1.03 13.58 -12.09
C SER A 118 -1.32 15.09 -11.98
N LEU A 119 -0.37 15.92 -12.36
CA LEU A 119 -0.60 17.38 -12.41
C LEU A 119 -1.77 17.76 -13.32
N SER A 120 -1.94 17.05 -14.43
CA SER A 120 -3.02 17.31 -15.40
C SER A 120 -4.40 16.87 -14.93
N THR A 121 -4.48 15.89 -14.01
CA THR A 121 -5.74 15.34 -13.49
C THR A 121 -6.08 15.83 -12.08
N ARG A 122 -5.13 16.52 -11.42
CA ARG A 122 -5.26 16.98 -10.04
C ARG A 122 -6.56 17.73 -9.77
N SER A 123 -6.89 18.72 -10.59
CA SER A 123 -8.07 19.56 -10.36
C SER A 123 -9.35 18.75 -10.41
N ASN A 124 -9.52 17.89 -11.43
CA ASN A 124 -10.67 17.04 -11.57
C ASN A 124 -10.78 16.01 -10.43
N TYR A 125 -9.64 15.44 -10.00
CA TYR A 125 -9.59 14.51 -8.88
C TYR A 125 -9.90 15.19 -7.54
N PHE A 126 -9.38 16.39 -7.28
CA PHE A 126 -9.65 17.10 -6.03
C PHE A 126 -11.09 17.57 -5.93
N ASN A 127 -11.67 18.03 -7.03
CA ASN A 127 -13.11 18.35 -7.10
C ASN A 127 -13.97 17.12 -6.81
N LEU A 128 -13.56 15.91 -7.28
CA LEU A 128 -14.24 14.65 -6.93
C LEU A 128 -14.21 14.41 -5.42
N LEU A 129 -13.06 14.58 -4.77
CA LEU A 129 -12.90 14.36 -3.33
C LEU A 129 -13.75 15.33 -2.51
N GLU A 130 -13.79 16.61 -2.88
CA GLU A 130 -14.62 17.64 -2.24
C GLU A 130 -16.11 17.32 -2.40
N ASP A 131 -16.53 16.96 -3.60
CA ASP A 131 -17.94 16.59 -3.90
C ASP A 131 -18.38 15.36 -3.10
N LEU A 132 -17.52 14.33 -3.01
CA LEU A 132 -17.81 13.15 -2.22
C LEU A 132 -17.85 13.47 -0.71
N LYS A 133 -16.97 14.35 -0.22
CA LYS A 133 -16.95 14.77 1.19
C LYS A 133 -18.23 15.50 1.57
N GLU A 134 -18.70 16.40 0.72
CA GLU A 134 -19.95 17.13 0.92
C GLU A 134 -21.15 16.19 0.94
N LYS A 135 -21.25 15.28 -0.06
CA LYS A 135 -22.43 14.43 -0.24
C LYS A 135 -22.52 13.27 0.73
N LEU A 136 -21.40 12.71 1.17
CA LEU A 136 -21.38 11.55 2.07
C LEU A 136 -21.43 11.93 3.53
N ASN A 137 -20.83 13.06 3.92
CA ASN A 137 -20.61 13.46 5.31
C ASN A 137 -19.97 12.31 6.15
N LYS A 138 -18.96 11.66 5.57
CA LYS A 138 -18.20 10.54 6.13
C LYS A 138 -16.70 10.83 6.06
N THR A 139 -15.91 10.07 6.78
CA THR A 139 -14.44 10.14 6.65
C THR A 139 -14.01 9.69 5.27
N ILE A 140 -13.19 10.52 4.62
CA ILE A 140 -12.60 10.19 3.31
C ILE A 140 -11.09 10.14 3.44
N SER A 141 -10.48 9.05 2.98
CA SER A 141 -9.04 8.93 2.84
C SER A 141 -8.64 8.77 1.36
N ALA A 142 -7.40 9.09 1.06
CA ALA A 142 -6.82 8.91 -0.27
C ALA A 142 -5.49 8.19 -0.19
N THR A 143 -5.16 7.39 -1.20
CA THR A 143 -3.82 6.82 -1.35
C THR A 143 -2.84 7.90 -1.77
N ILE A 144 -1.63 7.82 -1.23
CA ILE A 144 -0.53 8.78 -1.46
C ILE A 144 0.70 8.00 -1.90
N ARG A 145 1.38 8.47 -2.93
CA ARG A 145 2.65 7.91 -3.41
C ARG A 145 3.84 8.67 -2.82
N LEU A 146 4.98 8.01 -2.66
CA LEU A 146 6.22 8.63 -2.16
C LEU A 146 6.59 9.93 -2.87
N HIS A 147 6.48 9.98 -4.21
CA HIS A 147 6.80 11.18 -4.99
C HIS A 147 5.81 12.33 -4.72
N GLN A 148 4.57 12.02 -4.33
CA GLN A 148 3.56 13.05 -4.01
C GLN A 148 3.87 13.73 -2.68
N ILE A 149 4.47 13.04 -1.71
CA ILE A 149 5.00 13.66 -0.49
C ILE A 149 6.21 14.53 -0.81
N LYS A 150 7.20 13.96 -1.52
CA LYS A 150 8.43 14.69 -1.87
C LYS A 150 8.15 16.01 -2.61
N TYR A 151 7.17 16.00 -3.50
CA TYR A 151 6.84 17.13 -4.37
C TYR A 151 5.47 17.74 -4.08
N TYR A 152 4.98 17.67 -2.83
CA TYR A 152 3.62 18.05 -2.46
C TYR A 152 3.24 19.48 -2.84
N THR A 153 4.18 20.41 -2.86
CA THR A 153 3.94 21.79 -3.32
C THR A 153 3.56 21.86 -4.81
N LYS A 154 3.96 20.87 -5.62
CA LYS A 154 3.62 20.76 -7.05
C LYS A 154 2.43 19.82 -7.26
N THR A 155 2.46 18.63 -6.65
CA THR A 155 1.42 17.61 -6.83
C THR A 155 0.11 17.98 -6.15
N GLY A 156 0.16 18.86 -5.14
CA GLY A 156 -0.96 19.22 -4.30
C GLY A 156 -1.18 18.24 -3.16
N ILE A 157 -2.06 18.63 -2.24
CA ILE A 157 -2.50 17.84 -1.09
C ILE A 157 -3.98 17.56 -1.30
N PRO A 158 -4.41 16.29 -1.37
CA PRO A 158 -5.83 15.99 -1.59
C PRO A 158 -6.68 16.47 -0.40
N PRO A 159 -7.89 17.02 -0.65
CA PRO A 159 -8.80 17.56 0.36
C PRO A 159 -9.55 16.46 1.12
N VAL A 160 -8.81 15.58 1.80
CA VAL A 160 -9.31 14.42 2.55
C VAL A 160 -8.94 14.50 4.02
N ASP A 161 -9.49 13.61 4.85
CA ASP A 161 -9.25 13.62 6.29
C ASP A 161 -7.87 13.04 6.64
N TYR A 162 -7.38 12.08 5.85
CA TYR A 162 -6.03 11.53 5.99
C TYR A 162 -5.57 10.82 4.71
N GLY A 163 -4.27 10.57 4.60
CA GLY A 163 -3.65 9.82 3.52
C GLY A 163 -3.21 8.43 3.92
N VAL A 164 -3.16 7.50 2.97
CA VAL A 164 -2.50 6.20 3.13
C VAL A 164 -1.31 6.15 2.20
N LEU A 165 -0.10 6.19 2.77
CA LEU A 165 1.12 6.11 1.99
C LEU A 165 1.33 4.70 1.45
N MET A 166 1.27 4.55 0.15
CA MET A 166 1.59 3.32 -0.58
C MET A 166 3.11 3.21 -0.71
N TYR A 167 3.77 2.53 0.27
CA TYR A 167 5.22 2.38 0.29
C TYR A 167 5.65 1.12 -0.49
N TYR A 168 5.17 1.03 -1.73
CA TYR A 168 5.47 -0.05 -2.68
C TYR A 168 5.13 0.38 -4.12
N ASN A 169 5.39 -0.49 -5.13
CA ASN A 169 5.27 -0.18 -6.56
C ASN A 169 6.13 1.03 -6.94
N MET A 170 7.44 0.93 -6.67
CA MET A 170 8.37 2.06 -6.71
C MET A 170 9.05 2.26 -8.05
N SER A 171 9.03 1.24 -8.92
CA SER A 171 9.74 1.24 -10.20
C SER A 171 8.87 0.71 -11.32
N ASN A 172 9.28 0.99 -12.56
CA ASN A 172 8.58 0.48 -13.73
C ASN A 172 8.74 -1.05 -13.83
N ILE A 173 7.63 -1.75 -13.70
CA ILE A 173 7.58 -3.21 -13.79
C ILE A 173 8.04 -3.75 -15.15
N GLY A 174 7.82 -2.98 -16.22
CA GLY A 174 8.20 -3.34 -17.59
C GLY A 174 9.67 -3.09 -17.93
N ASP A 175 10.39 -2.36 -17.12
CA ASP A 175 11.82 -2.11 -17.34
C ASP A 175 12.63 -3.34 -16.95
N PHE A 176 13.32 -3.93 -17.94
CA PHE A 176 14.15 -5.11 -17.75
C PHE A 176 15.23 -4.91 -16.68
N ASN A 177 15.77 -3.71 -16.53
CA ASN A 177 16.85 -3.40 -15.60
C ASN A 177 16.39 -3.17 -14.15
N THR A 178 15.11 -3.04 -13.90
CA THR A 178 14.56 -2.97 -12.54
C THR A 178 14.95 -4.23 -11.76
N LYS A 179 15.40 -4.08 -10.51
CA LYS A 179 15.73 -5.20 -9.62
C LYS A 179 14.48 -5.75 -8.93
N ASN A 180 13.70 -4.86 -8.33
CA ASN A 180 12.45 -5.17 -7.63
C ASN A 180 11.52 -3.97 -7.74
N SER A 181 10.41 -4.12 -8.46
CA SER A 181 9.44 -3.02 -8.62
C SER A 181 8.49 -2.92 -7.43
N ILE A 182 8.36 -3.98 -6.62
CA ILE A 182 7.44 -4.01 -5.47
C ILE A 182 8.00 -3.12 -4.36
N LEU A 183 9.16 -3.46 -3.81
CA LEU A 183 9.75 -2.80 -2.65
C LEU A 183 11.27 -2.75 -2.80
N ASP A 184 11.80 -1.54 -2.98
CA ASP A 184 13.24 -1.25 -3.06
C ASP A 184 13.53 -0.04 -2.16
N ASN A 185 14.13 -0.31 -0.99
CA ASN A 185 14.40 0.72 0.00
C ASN A 185 15.45 1.74 -0.48
N GLU A 186 16.35 1.38 -1.39
CA GLU A 186 17.29 2.34 -1.98
C GLU A 186 16.59 3.31 -2.95
N ILE A 187 15.57 2.84 -3.65
CA ILE A 187 14.70 3.71 -4.45
C ILE A 187 13.85 4.59 -3.52
N ALA A 188 13.24 4.01 -2.47
CA ALA A 188 12.42 4.74 -1.51
C ALA A 188 13.16 5.91 -0.87
N LYS A 189 14.42 5.71 -0.45
CA LYS A 189 15.28 6.74 0.16
C LYS A 189 15.40 8.01 -0.70
N LYS A 190 15.34 7.89 -2.02
CA LYS A 190 15.37 9.05 -2.94
C LYS A 190 14.15 9.96 -2.80
N TYR A 191 13.10 9.48 -2.12
CA TYR A 191 11.85 10.19 -1.88
C TYR A 191 11.62 10.57 -0.41
N HIS A 192 12.56 10.30 0.51
CA HIS A 192 12.47 10.61 1.93
C HIS A 192 12.67 12.11 2.21
N TYR A 193 11.84 12.93 1.60
CA TYR A 193 11.82 14.38 1.78
C TYR A 193 10.42 14.85 2.19
N ASN A 194 10.34 15.86 3.04
CA ASN A 194 9.12 16.55 3.44
C ASN A 194 8.12 15.72 4.26
N PHE A 195 8.50 14.55 4.76
CA PHE A 195 7.61 13.71 5.58
C PHE A 195 7.24 14.35 6.91
N ASP A 196 8.16 15.10 7.50
CA ASP A 196 8.01 15.81 8.76
C ASP A 196 7.09 17.02 8.67
N VAL A 197 6.99 17.61 7.49
CA VAL A 197 6.18 18.81 7.19
C VAL A 197 4.97 18.55 6.31
N TYR A 198 4.76 17.30 5.88
CA TYR A 198 3.59 16.96 5.07
C TYR A 198 2.31 17.18 5.87
N PRO A 199 1.38 18.05 5.39
CA PRO A 199 0.26 18.49 6.22
C PRO A 199 -0.76 17.42 6.53
N LEU A 200 -0.93 16.45 5.62
CA LEU A 200 -1.93 15.40 5.77
C LEU A 200 -1.42 14.31 6.71
N LYS A 201 -2.24 13.92 7.69
CA LYS A 201 -1.91 12.79 8.57
C LYS A 201 -1.88 11.48 7.78
N LEU A 202 -0.86 10.64 8.01
CA LEU A 202 -0.60 9.46 7.20
C LEU A 202 -0.81 8.15 7.96
N LYS A 203 -1.36 7.14 7.29
CA LYS A 203 -1.19 5.71 7.59
C LYS A 203 -0.19 5.13 6.61
N LEU A 204 0.39 3.97 6.94
CA LEU A 204 1.35 3.28 6.10
C LEU A 204 0.73 2.04 5.45
N ALA A 205 0.92 1.87 4.15
CA ALA A 205 0.62 0.63 3.45
C ALA A 205 1.90 -0.07 2.98
N LEU A 206 2.05 -1.36 3.30
CA LEU A 206 3.21 -2.20 2.99
C LEU A 206 2.81 -3.46 2.20
N PRO A 207 3.66 -3.95 1.28
CA PRO A 207 3.33 -5.12 0.46
C PRO A 207 3.61 -6.43 1.19
N LEU A 208 2.83 -7.48 0.89
CA LEU A 208 3.08 -8.86 1.31
C LEU A 208 3.24 -9.83 0.14
N TYR A 209 3.01 -9.37 -1.08
CA TYR A 209 2.95 -10.23 -2.26
C TYR A 209 4.32 -10.45 -2.91
N SER A 210 4.35 -11.42 -3.79
CA SER A 210 5.44 -11.71 -4.71
C SER A 210 4.88 -11.81 -6.13
N GLN A 211 5.74 -11.63 -7.11
CA GLN A 211 5.37 -11.75 -8.53
C GLN A 211 6.57 -12.15 -9.37
N ALA A 212 6.32 -12.70 -10.53
CA ALA A 212 7.33 -12.91 -11.55
C ALA A 212 6.94 -12.21 -12.85
N ILE A 213 7.85 -11.45 -13.42
CA ILE A 213 7.68 -10.78 -14.69
C ILE A 213 8.42 -11.58 -15.77
N GLN A 214 7.70 -12.01 -16.78
CA GLN A 214 8.26 -12.71 -17.93
C GLN A 214 8.70 -11.70 -18.98
N PHE A 215 9.95 -11.82 -19.41
CA PHE A 215 10.54 -11.05 -20.49
C PHE A 215 10.90 -11.94 -21.67
N ARG A 216 10.70 -11.41 -22.84
CA ARG A 216 11.21 -11.93 -24.10
C ARG A 216 11.90 -10.83 -24.84
N GLU A 217 13.18 -11.04 -25.22
CA GLU A 217 13.99 -9.97 -25.83
C GLU A 217 13.91 -8.66 -25.05
N GLU A 218 14.07 -8.76 -23.70
CA GLU A 218 14.00 -7.66 -22.74
C GLU A 218 12.64 -6.91 -22.65
N LYS A 219 11.63 -7.35 -23.39
CA LYS A 219 10.27 -6.80 -23.33
C LYS A 219 9.43 -7.59 -22.34
N ALA A 220 8.81 -6.91 -21.39
CA ALA A 220 7.85 -7.53 -20.48
C ALA A 220 6.61 -7.99 -21.26
N ILE A 221 6.28 -9.28 -21.17
CA ILE A 221 5.16 -9.88 -21.90
C ILE A 221 4.08 -10.46 -21.01
N SER A 222 4.41 -10.82 -19.77
CA SER A 222 3.46 -11.40 -18.81
C SER A 222 3.86 -11.09 -17.38
N LEU A 223 2.84 -11.07 -16.50
CA LEU A 223 3.00 -11.01 -15.05
C LEU A 223 2.31 -12.22 -14.43
N PHE A 224 2.99 -12.83 -13.46
CA PHE A 224 2.50 -13.95 -12.66
C PHE A 224 2.53 -13.55 -11.18
N GLU A 225 1.37 -13.40 -10.58
CA GLU A 225 1.24 -13.06 -9.15
C GLU A 225 1.45 -14.31 -8.27
N GLY A 226 2.01 -14.11 -7.08
CA GLY A 226 2.19 -15.16 -6.08
C GLY A 226 3.24 -16.22 -6.46
N VAL A 227 4.15 -15.90 -7.36
CA VAL A 227 5.29 -16.76 -7.68
C VAL A 227 6.35 -16.62 -6.61
N GLU A 228 6.85 -17.77 -6.12
CA GLU A 228 7.93 -17.86 -5.15
C GLU A 228 9.12 -18.59 -5.76
N GLU A 229 10.30 -18.49 -5.13
CA GLU A 229 11.54 -19.14 -5.63
C GLU A 229 11.37 -20.64 -5.86
N LYS A 230 10.62 -21.33 -5.00
CA LYS A 230 10.32 -22.76 -5.09
C LYS A 230 9.52 -23.17 -6.33
N ASP A 231 8.89 -22.23 -7.02
CA ASP A 231 8.13 -22.50 -8.25
C ASP A 231 9.06 -22.68 -9.47
N PHE A 232 10.30 -22.20 -9.40
CA PHE A 232 11.29 -22.36 -10.44
C PHE A 232 12.05 -23.68 -10.23
N ASN A 233 11.62 -24.70 -10.94
CA ASN A 233 12.19 -26.05 -10.90
C ASN A 233 13.40 -26.20 -11.86
N ASN A 234 13.77 -27.46 -12.19
CA ASN A 234 14.89 -27.78 -13.07
C ASN A 234 14.72 -27.34 -14.54
N ASP A 235 13.54 -26.87 -14.92
CA ASP A 235 13.29 -26.29 -16.26
C ASP A 235 13.78 -24.84 -16.35
N PHE A 236 14.32 -24.32 -15.25
CA PHE A 236 14.85 -22.95 -15.16
C PHE A 236 16.31 -22.96 -14.70
N GLU A 237 17.10 -22.09 -15.29
CA GLU A 237 18.44 -21.73 -14.83
C GLU A 237 18.37 -20.46 -14.00
N LYS A 238 18.83 -20.52 -12.75
CA LYS A 238 18.92 -19.32 -11.89
C LYS A 238 20.09 -18.46 -12.35
N LEU A 239 19.77 -17.21 -12.68
CA LEU A 239 20.73 -16.17 -13.04
C LEU A 239 20.93 -15.19 -11.86
N GLU A 240 21.80 -14.19 -12.04
CA GLU A 240 21.97 -13.10 -11.07
C GLU A 240 20.70 -12.23 -10.96
N ASN A 241 20.59 -11.47 -9.87
CA ASN A 241 19.53 -10.49 -9.61
C ASN A 241 18.10 -11.08 -9.66
N ASN A 242 17.91 -12.26 -9.04
CA ASN A 242 16.63 -12.97 -8.96
C ASN A 242 15.98 -13.24 -10.33
N ARG A 243 16.79 -13.52 -11.34
CA ARG A 243 16.33 -13.90 -12.67
C ARG A 243 16.44 -15.40 -12.88
N TYR A 244 15.55 -15.89 -13.74
CA TYR A 244 15.43 -17.29 -14.08
C TYR A 244 15.23 -17.42 -15.59
N LYS A 245 16.11 -18.15 -16.27
CA LYS A 245 16.03 -18.41 -17.70
C LYS A 245 15.31 -19.73 -17.95
N VAL A 246 14.36 -19.76 -18.85
CA VAL A 246 13.64 -20.95 -19.27
C VAL A 246 14.55 -21.82 -20.14
N LEU A 247 14.85 -23.05 -19.69
CA LEU A 247 15.69 -24.00 -20.41
C LEU A 247 14.93 -24.74 -21.49
N ASN A 248 13.67 -25.12 -21.22
CA ASN A 248 12.79 -25.83 -22.14
C ASN A 248 11.40 -25.20 -22.15
N SER A 249 10.77 -25.11 -23.32
CA SER A 249 9.41 -24.58 -23.41
C SER A 249 8.40 -25.51 -22.73
N HIS A 250 7.58 -24.97 -21.82
CA HIS A 250 6.60 -25.75 -21.06
C HIS A 250 5.45 -24.87 -20.51
N TYR A 251 4.50 -25.48 -19.80
CA TYR A 251 3.46 -24.74 -19.10
C TYR A 251 3.93 -24.32 -17.69
N PHE A 252 3.85 -23.04 -17.39
CA PHE A 252 4.13 -22.47 -16.07
C PHE A 252 2.91 -21.69 -15.56
N LYS A 253 2.37 -22.06 -14.40
CA LYS A 253 1.19 -21.41 -13.80
C LYS A 253 0.03 -21.21 -14.80
N GLY A 254 -0.23 -22.20 -15.64
CA GLY A 254 -1.32 -22.19 -16.61
C GLY A 254 -1.08 -21.43 -17.92
N ARG A 255 0.10 -20.88 -18.13
CA ARG A 255 0.50 -20.22 -19.38
C ARG A 255 1.68 -20.94 -20.03
N TYR A 256 1.69 -21.04 -21.35
CA TYR A 256 2.81 -21.60 -22.07
C TYR A 256 3.95 -20.59 -22.17
N ILE A 257 5.14 -20.99 -21.74
CA ILE A 257 6.36 -20.20 -21.76
C ILE A 257 7.38 -20.82 -22.70
N TYR A 258 8.25 -20.02 -23.27
CA TYR A 258 9.17 -20.47 -24.29
C TYR A 258 10.60 -20.51 -23.75
N LYS A 259 11.39 -21.44 -24.31
CA LYS A 259 12.84 -21.48 -24.08
C LYS A 259 13.45 -20.11 -24.32
N ASP A 260 14.43 -19.74 -23.49
CA ASP A 260 15.15 -18.48 -23.47
C ASP A 260 14.33 -17.27 -22.96
N ASP A 261 13.03 -17.41 -22.63
CA ASP A 261 12.33 -16.38 -21.84
C ASP A 261 13.04 -16.20 -20.50
N ILE A 262 13.07 -14.96 -20.03
CA ILE A 262 13.65 -14.59 -18.72
C ILE A 262 12.54 -14.21 -17.77
N PHE A 263 12.54 -14.78 -16.58
CA PHE A 263 11.68 -14.36 -15.48
C PHE A 263 12.48 -13.54 -14.48
N ARG A 264 11.94 -12.42 -14.02
CA ARG A 264 12.42 -11.68 -12.87
C ARG A 264 11.48 -11.94 -11.71
N LEU A 265 11.97 -12.61 -10.66
CA LEU A 265 11.23 -12.81 -9.42
C LEU A 265 11.37 -11.58 -8.54
N GLU A 266 10.24 -11.02 -8.15
CA GLU A 266 10.15 -9.90 -7.22
C GLU A 266 9.37 -10.31 -5.98
N ASN A 267 9.81 -9.84 -4.83
CA ASN A 267 9.25 -10.22 -3.54
C ASN A 267 9.34 -9.07 -2.55
N SER A 268 8.36 -8.99 -1.65
CA SER A 268 8.43 -8.22 -0.42
C SER A 268 8.96 -9.12 0.69
N ASN A 269 10.27 -9.12 0.93
CA ASN A 269 10.85 -9.91 2.01
C ASN A 269 10.68 -9.21 3.37
N GLU A 270 10.74 -9.99 4.46
CA GLU A 270 10.49 -9.50 5.82
C GLU A 270 11.46 -8.38 6.23
N GLN A 271 12.74 -8.49 5.83
CA GLN A 271 13.76 -7.49 6.17
C GLN A 271 13.51 -6.16 5.48
N ASP A 272 13.13 -6.17 4.20
CA ASP A 272 12.80 -4.94 3.46
C ASP A 272 11.55 -4.27 4.02
N ILE A 273 10.54 -5.05 4.42
CA ILE A 273 9.33 -4.55 5.09
C ILE A 273 9.69 -3.89 6.43
N LYS A 274 10.58 -4.50 7.23
CA LYS A 274 11.07 -3.92 8.50
C LYS A 274 11.77 -2.58 8.27
N ILE A 275 12.64 -2.50 7.27
CA ILE A 275 13.32 -1.25 6.90
C ILE A 275 12.31 -0.18 6.52
N ALA A 276 11.36 -0.50 5.63
CA ALA A 276 10.33 0.43 5.18
C ALA A 276 9.46 0.94 6.33
N LEU A 277 9.06 0.05 7.24
CA LEU A 277 8.31 0.41 8.45
C LEU A 277 9.11 1.37 9.33
N LYS A 278 10.37 1.03 9.61
CA LYS A 278 11.26 1.86 10.42
C LYS A 278 11.45 3.24 9.79
N ASP A 279 11.76 3.29 8.50
CA ASP A 279 11.94 4.55 7.78
C ASP A 279 10.69 5.45 7.88
N PHE A 280 9.48 4.88 7.69
CA PHE A 280 8.24 5.63 7.87
C PHE A 280 8.05 6.15 9.29
N LEU A 281 8.31 5.31 10.30
CA LEU A 281 8.15 5.69 11.71
C LEU A 281 9.14 6.80 12.12
N ASP A 282 10.35 6.78 11.60
CA ASP A 282 11.37 7.78 11.88
C ASP A 282 11.09 9.12 11.16
N LEU A 283 10.60 9.07 9.92
CA LEU A 283 10.41 10.23 9.06
C LEU A 283 9.07 10.96 9.32
N SER A 284 7.98 10.21 9.45
CA SER A 284 6.64 10.79 9.54
C SER A 284 6.26 11.12 10.97
N LYS A 285 6.20 12.40 11.32
CA LYS A 285 5.75 12.89 12.64
C LYS A 285 4.24 12.97 12.74
N ASN A 286 3.56 13.28 11.63
CA ASN A 286 2.11 13.40 11.53
C ASN A 286 1.53 12.11 10.96
N ARG A 287 1.36 11.07 11.81
CA ARG A 287 0.90 9.74 11.39
C ARG A 287 -0.11 9.13 12.36
N TYR A 288 -0.82 8.14 11.86
CA TYR A 288 -1.57 7.17 12.66
C TYR A 288 -0.70 5.96 12.98
N ASP A 289 -0.95 5.34 14.12
CA ASP A 289 -0.30 4.08 14.49
C ASP A 289 -1.10 2.90 13.89
N GLU A 290 -1.15 2.85 12.55
CA GLU A 290 -1.82 1.81 11.76
C GLU A 290 -0.99 1.47 10.54
N VAL A 291 -0.76 0.17 10.32
CA VAL A 291 -0.12 -0.40 9.12
C VAL A 291 -1.12 -1.26 8.38
N ILE A 292 -1.29 -1.00 7.10
CA ILE A 292 -2.21 -1.70 6.22
C ILE A 292 -1.39 -2.58 5.28
N PHE A 293 -1.56 -3.90 5.33
CA PHE A 293 -0.82 -4.80 4.47
C PHE A 293 -1.56 -5.11 3.16
N TYR A 294 -0.87 -4.99 2.06
CA TYR A 294 -1.35 -5.38 0.74
C TYR A 294 -0.78 -6.75 0.36
N THR A 295 -1.53 -7.83 0.35
CA THR A 295 -2.97 -7.98 0.55
C THR A 295 -3.27 -9.06 1.60
N LEU A 296 -4.54 -9.11 2.06
CA LEU A 296 -5.08 -10.11 2.96
C LEU A 296 -4.77 -11.56 2.54
N LYS A 297 -4.75 -11.84 1.24
CA LYS A 297 -4.39 -13.15 0.66
C LYS A 297 -3.07 -13.73 1.18
N TYR A 298 -2.13 -12.84 1.55
CA TYR A 298 -0.80 -13.22 2.04
C TYR A 298 -0.61 -12.95 3.54
N LYS A 299 -1.69 -12.78 4.32
CA LYS A 299 -1.63 -12.42 5.75
C LYS A 299 -0.76 -13.36 6.60
N ASN A 300 -0.65 -14.63 6.19
CA ASN A 300 0.11 -15.66 6.89
C ASN A 300 1.54 -15.82 6.36
N LYS A 301 2.02 -14.94 5.46
CA LYS A 301 3.37 -15.03 4.90
C LYS A 301 4.46 -14.82 5.96
N TYR A 302 4.20 -13.93 6.92
CA TYR A 302 5.10 -13.60 8.03
C TYR A 302 4.32 -13.51 9.34
N ASP A 303 5.03 -13.59 10.47
CA ASP A 303 4.48 -13.16 11.77
C ASP A 303 4.47 -11.64 11.84
N LEU A 304 3.35 -11.05 11.42
CA LEU A 304 3.20 -9.60 11.32
C LEU A 304 3.26 -8.90 12.68
N ASN A 305 2.82 -9.56 13.76
CA ASN A 305 2.93 -9.02 15.11
C ASN A 305 4.39 -8.89 15.54
N ASN A 306 5.19 -9.90 15.26
CA ASN A 306 6.61 -9.88 15.55
C ASN A 306 7.36 -8.89 14.66
N LEU A 307 6.99 -8.81 13.38
CA LEU A 307 7.54 -7.86 12.42
C LEU A 307 7.35 -6.41 12.90
N ILE A 308 6.17 -6.06 13.42
CA ILE A 308 5.87 -4.71 13.92
C ILE A 308 6.56 -4.45 15.27
N LYS A 309 6.46 -5.40 16.23
CA LYS A 309 7.04 -5.24 17.58
C LYS A 309 8.57 -5.09 17.56
N GLY A 310 9.24 -5.70 16.63
CA GLY A 310 10.70 -5.60 16.48
C GLY A 310 11.19 -4.22 16.02
N ASN A 311 10.30 -3.32 15.62
CA ASN A 311 10.61 -1.96 15.12
C ASN A 311 10.13 -0.83 16.05
N LEU A 312 9.51 -1.16 17.17
CA LEU A 312 9.09 -0.25 18.25
C LEU A 312 10.09 -0.33 19.41
#